data_90ecafbf3789c0962b7390d518b0f817
#
_entry.id   90ecafbf3789c0962b7390d518b0f817
#
_cell.length_a   1.000
_cell.length_b   1.000
_cell.length_c   1.000
_cell.angle_alpha   90.00
_cell.angle_beta   90.00
_cell.angle_gamma   90.00
#
_symmetry.space_group_name_H-M   'P 1'
#
loop_
_entity.id
_entity.type
_entity.pdbx_description
1 polymer ?
#
loop_
_entity_poly.entity_id
_entity_poly.type
_entity_poly.pdbx_seq_one_letter_code
_entity_poly.pdbx_strand_id
1 'polypeptide(L)'
;MRLLNAARSPRLTPAAIEEARGLAAALAPDDRSLQAERARGWGMIHREWLATDAARLQLQQRWEELFREFDAVIYPAAAVPAFPHDHSEPFDARQLDIDGRLYNYSDACFIWADPASTCGLPATAVPIERTSSGLPVGAQIIGPYLEDRTTMALAGLIEREFGGFVPPPALSA
;
A
#
# COMPACT_ATOMS: atom_id res chain seq x y z
N MET A 1 7.50 0.21 3.82
CA MET A 1 8.08 -0.89 2.99
C MET A 1 9.23 -1.64 3.65
N ARG A 2 10.28 -0.99 4.23
CA ARG A 2 11.44 -1.68 4.87
C ARG A 2 11.05 -2.66 5.97
N LEU A 3 10.19 -2.27 6.92
CA LEU A 3 9.76 -3.15 8.02
C LEU A 3 9.02 -4.39 7.51
N LEU A 4 8.18 -4.26 6.47
CA LEU A 4 7.51 -5.38 5.85
C LEU A 4 8.51 -6.36 5.22
N ASN A 5 9.53 -5.84 4.52
CA ASN A 5 10.59 -6.67 3.95
C ASN A 5 11.43 -7.34 5.06
N ALA A 6 11.75 -6.63 6.13
CA ALA A 6 12.43 -7.21 7.30
C ALA A 6 11.61 -8.34 7.93
N ALA A 7 10.30 -8.17 8.10
CA ALA A 7 9.40 -9.20 8.63
C ALA A 7 9.30 -10.45 7.74
N ARG A 8 9.61 -10.33 6.46
CA ARG A 8 9.66 -11.45 5.49
C ARG A 8 11.03 -12.13 5.43
N SER A 9 12.08 -11.51 5.96
CA SER A 9 13.45 -12.02 5.90
C SER A 9 13.66 -13.43 6.51
N PRO A 10 12.91 -13.89 7.53
CA PRO A 10 13.05 -15.27 8.05
C PRO A 10 12.76 -16.37 7.01
N ARG A 11 12.17 -16.02 5.87
CA ARG A 11 11.92 -16.95 4.76
C ARG A 11 13.09 -17.03 3.76
N LEU A 12 14.11 -16.18 3.94
CA LEU A 12 15.27 -16.11 3.06
C LEU A 12 16.40 -17.02 3.58
N THR A 13 17.24 -17.48 2.66
CA THR A 13 18.46 -18.18 3.04
C THR A 13 19.50 -17.19 3.61
N PRO A 14 20.44 -17.65 4.45
CA PRO A 14 21.53 -16.80 4.91
C PRO A 14 22.32 -16.12 3.77
N ALA A 15 22.55 -16.85 2.67
CA ALA A 15 23.22 -16.32 1.48
C ALA A 15 22.43 -15.14 0.85
N ALA A 16 21.12 -15.26 0.71
CA ALA A 16 20.28 -14.21 0.18
C ALA A 16 20.26 -12.96 1.09
N ILE A 17 20.35 -13.14 2.41
CA ILE A 17 20.46 -12.02 3.37
C ILE A 17 21.80 -11.30 3.20
N GLU A 18 22.91 -12.02 3.06
CA GLU A 18 24.24 -11.42 2.84
C GLU A 18 24.33 -10.71 1.48
N GLU A 19 23.74 -11.28 0.43
CA GLU A 19 23.61 -10.63 -0.86
C GLU A 19 22.83 -9.30 -0.75
N ALA A 20 21.69 -9.31 -0.04
CA ALA A 20 20.90 -8.12 0.21
C ALA A 20 21.68 -7.05 0.97
N ARG A 21 22.50 -7.42 1.96
CA ARG A 21 23.38 -6.50 2.69
C ARG A 21 24.44 -5.89 1.77
N GLY A 22 25.07 -6.72 0.95
CA GLY A 22 26.05 -6.26 -0.04
C GLY A 22 25.43 -5.26 -1.02
N LEU A 23 24.25 -5.57 -1.54
CA LEU A 23 23.51 -4.67 -2.42
C LEU A 23 23.13 -3.37 -1.70
N ALA A 24 22.59 -3.44 -0.50
CA ALA A 24 22.20 -2.25 0.28
C ALA A 24 23.38 -1.32 0.56
N ALA A 25 24.58 -1.88 0.80
CA ALA A 25 25.80 -1.10 1.01
C ALA A 25 26.34 -0.42 -0.25
N ALA A 26 26.06 -1.00 -1.43
CA ALA A 26 26.49 -0.46 -2.72
C ALA A 26 25.56 0.62 -3.28
N LEU A 27 24.33 0.71 -2.80
CA LEU A 27 23.34 1.68 -3.28
C LEU A 27 23.50 3.04 -2.57
N ALA A 28 23.20 4.13 -3.31
CA ALA A 28 23.23 5.47 -2.73
C ALA A 28 22.29 5.58 -1.51
N PRO A 29 22.68 6.28 -0.44
CA PRO A 29 21.89 6.38 0.79
C PRO A 29 20.48 6.95 0.58
N ASP A 30 20.30 7.81 -0.39
CA ASP A 30 19.05 8.49 -0.78
C ASP A 30 18.27 7.74 -1.87
N ASP A 31 18.78 6.62 -2.38
CA ASP A 31 18.03 5.76 -3.30
C ASP A 31 16.78 5.21 -2.60
N ARG A 32 15.61 5.53 -3.16
CA ARG A 32 14.27 5.12 -2.69
C ARG A 32 13.61 4.10 -3.61
N SER A 33 14.36 3.57 -4.58
CA SER A 33 13.84 2.53 -5.45
C SER A 33 13.34 1.32 -4.65
N LEU A 34 12.37 0.60 -5.20
CA LEU A 34 11.85 -0.63 -4.60
C LEU A 34 12.97 -1.64 -4.32
N GLN A 35 13.96 -1.73 -5.21
CA GLN A 35 15.12 -2.60 -5.04
C GLN A 35 15.94 -2.19 -3.80
N ALA A 36 16.22 -0.89 -3.63
CA ALA A 36 16.94 -0.37 -2.48
C ALA A 36 16.19 -0.62 -1.16
N GLU A 37 14.89 -0.34 -1.15
CA GLU A 37 14.06 -0.55 0.05
C GLU A 37 13.91 -2.04 0.39
N ARG A 38 13.88 -2.93 -0.61
CA ARG A 38 13.88 -4.38 -0.43
C ARG A 38 15.21 -4.87 0.14
N ALA A 39 16.32 -4.49 -0.46
CA ALA A 39 17.66 -4.89 -0.01
C ALA A 39 17.92 -4.44 1.43
N ARG A 40 17.63 -3.18 1.76
CA ARG A 40 17.75 -2.64 3.11
C ARG A 40 16.83 -3.32 4.13
N GLY A 41 15.62 -3.71 3.71
CA GLY A 41 14.70 -4.44 4.57
C GLY A 41 15.18 -5.87 4.85
N TRP A 42 15.58 -6.61 3.82
CA TRP A 42 16.03 -8.01 3.96
C TRP A 42 17.33 -8.13 4.74
N GLY A 43 18.26 -7.20 4.54
CA GLY A 43 19.53 -7.16 5.25
C GLY A 43 19.49 -6.49 6.63
N MET A 44 18.31 -5.98 7.05
CA MET A 44 18.14 -5.16 8.24
C MET A 44 18.51 -5.90 9.51
N ILE A 45 19.34 -5.29 10.35
CA ILE A 45 19.66 -5.77 11.70
C ILE A 45 18.66 -5.23 12.73
N HIS A 46 18.57 -5.88 13.88
CA HIS A 46 17.58 -5.52 14.92
C HIS A 46 17.65 -4.05 15.36
N ARG A 47 18.86 -3.49 15.50
CA ARG A 47 19.03 -2.07 15.85
C ARG A 47 18.42 -1.13 14.81
N GLU A 48 18.56 -1.44 13.51
CA GLU A 48 18.00 -0.65 12.44
C GLU A 48 16.48 -0.82 12.38
N TRP A 49 15.99 -2.02 12.68
CA TRP A 49 14.58 -2.29 12.81
C TRP A 49 13.93 -1.42 13.88
N LEU A 50 14.53 -1.36 15.09
CA LEU A 50 14.06 -0.52 16.20
C LEU A 50 14.00 0.96 15.80
N ALA A 51 15.04 1.48 15.13
CA ALA A 51 15.06 2.87 14.66
C ALA A 51 13.98 3.15 13.61
N THR A 52 13.76 2.21 12.69
CA THR A 52 12.74 2.34 11.65
C THR A 52 11.33 2.22 12.24
N ASP A 53 11.13 1.35 13.21
CA ASP A 53 9.84 1.20 13.90
C ASP A 53 9.52 2.43 14.77
N ALA A 54 10.51 3.02 15.41
CA ALA A 54 10.33 4.30 16.13
C ALA A 54 9.84 5.41 15.18
N ALA A 55 10.40 5.50 13.97
CA ALA A 55 9.92 6.45 12.96
C ALA A 55 8.49 6.14 12.49
N ARG A 56 8.13 4.84 12.34
CA ARG A 56 6.76 4.41 12.05
C ARG A 56 5.79 4.83 13.14
N LEU A 57 6.14 4.66 14.42
CA LEU A 57 5.32 5.08 15.55
C LEU A 57 5.11 6.60 15.60
N GLN A 58 6.14 7.40 15.27
CA GLN A 58 5.99 8.85 15.14
C GLN A 58 4.99 9.22 14.02
N LEU A 59 5.01 8.49 12.90
CA LEU A 59 4.05 8.70 11.84
C LEU A 59 2.62 8.32 12.29
N GLN A 60 2.47 7.21 13.02
CA GLN A 60 1.18 6.81 13.61
C GLN A 60 0.62 7.91 14.54
N GLN A 61 1.46 8.52 15.39
CA GLN A 61 1.04 9.63 16.25
C GLN A 61 0.51 10.84 15.46
N ARG A 62 1.11 11.16 14.30
CA ARG A 62 0.58 12.22 13.43
C ARG A 62 -0.80 11.88 12.86
N TRP A 63 -1.05 10.61 12.57
CA TRP A 63 -2.38 10.16 12.19
C TRP A 63 -3.37 10.28 13.35
N GLU A 64 -2.98 9.96 14.58
CA GLU A 64 -3.80 10.16 15.76
C GLU A 64 -4.17 11.66 15.97
N GLU A 65 -3.23 12.56 15.70
CA GLU A 65 -3.50 14.01 15.73
C GLU A 65 -4.54 14.42 14.67
N LEU A 66 -4.43 13.90 13.44
CA LEU A 66 -5.41 14.15 12.38
C LEU A 66 -6.80 13.64 12.76
N PHE A 67 -6.89 12.47 13.35
CA PHE A 67 -8.14 11.86 13.77
C PHE A 67 -8.77 12.48 15.03
N ARG A 68 -8.17 13.51 15.62
CA ARG A 68 -8.87 14.37 16.59
C ARG A 68 -9.83 15.36 15.93
N GLU A 69 -9.63 15.63 14.65
CA GLU A 69 -10.43 16.59 13.87
C GLU A 69 -11.34 15.89 12.86
N PHE A 70 -10.98 14.70 12.41
CA PHE A 70 -11.68 13.93 11.38
C PHE A 70 -11.94 12.50 11.83
N ASP A 71 -13.14 11.99 11.53
CA ASP A 71 -13.51 10.60 11.85
C ASP A 71 -12.82 9.58 10.95
N ALA A 72 -12.54 9.96 9.72
CA ALA A 72 -11.88 9.10 8.72
C ALA A 72 -11.23 9.93 7.60
N VAL A 73 -10.34 9.28 6.85
CA VAL A 73 -9.75 9.80 5.62
C VAL A 73 -10.12 8.88 4.47
N ILE A 74 -10.57 9.45 3.35
CA ILE A 74 -10.91 8.68 2.15
C ILE A 74 -9.82 8.87 1.11
N TYR A 75 -9.26 7.74 0.63
CA TYR A 75 -8.27 7.68 -0.43
C TYR A 75 -8.78 6.87 -1.61
N PRO A 76 -8.24 7.07 -2.83
CA PRO A 76 -8.42 6.10 -3.90
C PRO A 76 -7.96 4.71 -3.48
N ALA A 77 -8.65 3.67 -3.90
CA ALA A 77 -8.19 2.29 -3.68
C ALA A 77 -6.95 1.96 -4.54
N ALA A 78 -6.86 2.56 -5.73
CA ALA A 78 -5.73 2.45 -6.66
C ALA A 78 -5.59 3.74 -7.47
N ALA A 79 -4.42 3.95 -8.07
CA ALA A 79 -4.15 5.13 -8.90
C ALA A 79 -4.94 5.13 -10.23
N VAL A 80 -5.30 3.96 -10.73
CA VAL A 80 -6.05 3.75 -11.97
C VAL A 80 -7.06 2.61 -11.80
N PRO A 81 -8.11 2.52 -12.64
CA PRO A 81 -8.96 1.33 -12.74
C PRO A 81 -8.15 0.09 -13.15
N ALA A 82 -8.83 -1.06 -13.25
CA ALA A 82 -8.19 -2.28 -13.73
C ALA A 82 -7.53 -2.06 -15.11
N PHE A 83 -6.32 -2.55 -15.27
CA PHE A 83 -5.48 -2.41 -16.45
C PHE A 83 -5.06 -3.79 -16.98
N PRO A 84 -4.59 -3.90 -18.23
CA PRO A 84 -4.13 -5.17 -18.80
C PRO A 84 -3.00 -5.80 -17.97
N HIS A 85 -2.98 -7.14 -17.92
CA HIS A 85 -1.90 -7.85 -17.25
C HIS A 85 -0.56 -7.59 -17.95
N ASP A 86 0.46 -7.27 -17.16
CA ASP A 86 1.84 -7.18 -17.61
C ASP A 86 2.65 -8.35 -17.01
N HIS A 87 3.17 -9.22 -17.86
CA HIS A 87 4.00 -10.36 -17.50
C HIS A 87 5.47 -10.16 -17.83
N SER A 88 5.88 -8.93 -18.16
CA SER A 88 7.27 -8.60 -18.47
C SER A 88 8.19 -8.90 -17.28
N GLU A 89 9.40 -9.36 -17.60
CA GLU A 89 10.47 -9.57 -16.62
C GLU A 89 11.66 -8.64 -16.94
N PRO A 90 12.39 -8.16 -15.93
CA PRO A 90 12.13 -8.38 -14.49
C PRO A 90 10.92 -7.60 -13.96
N PHE A 91 10.27 -8.11 -12.92
CA PHE A 91 9.08 -7.48 -12.30
C PHE A 91 9.26 -5.99 -12.01
N ASP A 92 10.43 -5.60 -11.53
CA ASP A 92 10.72 -4.22 -11.14
C ASP A 92 10.88 -3.27 -12.35
N ALA A 93 10.93 -3.80 -13.60
CA ALA A 93 10.94 -3.00 -14.83
C ALA A 93 9.53 -2.67 -15.34
N ARG A 94 8.49 -3.28 -14.79
CA ARG A 94 7.10 -3.02 -15.19
C ARG A 94 6.69 -1.59 -14.89
N GLN A 95 5.90 -1.02 -15.78
CA GLN A 95 5.43 0.36 -15.67
C GLN A 95 3.91 0.43 -15.83
N LEU A 96 3.33 1.45 -15.22
CA LEU A 96 1.91 1.77 -15.33
C LEU A 96 1.76 3.20 -15.83
N ASP A 97 0.97 3.37 -16.88
CA ASP A 97 0.61 4.70 -17.38
C ASP A 97 -0.49 5.30 -16.50
N ILE A 98 -0.20 6.48 -15.95
CA ILE A 98 -1.16 7.29 -15.20
C ILE A 98 -1.19 8.68 -15.86
N ASP A 99 -2.27 8.99 -16.54
CA ASP A 99 -2.48 10.27 -17.23
C ASP A 99 -1.36 10.61 -18.25
N GLY A 100 -0.88 9.60 -19.00
CA GLY A 100 0.16 9.77 -20.01
C GLY A 100 1.59 9.84 -19.45
N ARG A 101 1.77 9.53 -18.17
CA ARG A 101 3.07 9.45 -17.52
C ARG A 101 3.33 8.05 -16.97
N LEU A 102 4.49 7.51 -17.27
CA LEU A 102 4.90 6.19 -16.80
C LEU A 102 5.47 6.24 -15.37
N TYR A 103 4.94 5.38 -14.51
CA TYR A 103 5.39 5.17 -13.15
C TYR A 103 5.85 3.73 -12.96
N ASN A 104 6.74 3.49 -12.01
CA ASN A 104 7.03 2.11 -11.60
C ASN A 104 5.74 1.43 -11.13
N TYR A 105 5.52 0.21 -11.61
CA TYR A 105 4.30 -0.56 -11.35
C TYR A 105 3.99 -0.70 -9.85
N SER A 106 5.02 -1.05 -9.06
CA SER A 106 4.83 -1.26 -7.61
C SER A 106 4.52 0.04 -6.87
N ASP A 107 5.18 1.14 -7.23
CA ASP A 107 4.92 2.43 -6.63
C ASP A 107 3.49 2.89 -6.94
N ALA A 108 3.06 2.76 -8.20
CA ALA A 108 1.71 3.11 -8.62
C ALA A 108 0.62 2.28 -7.93
N CYS A 109 0.87 0.96 -7.71
CA CYS A 109 -0.11 0.08 -7.08
C CYS A 109 -0.20 0.28 -5.55
N PHE A 110 0.89 0.66 -4.87
CA PHE A 110 0.92 0.66 -3.40
C PHE A 110 0.86 2.04 -2.76
N ILE A 111 1.05 3.12 -3.52
CA ILE A 111 1.12 4.49 -2.97
C ILE A 111 -0.08 4.85 -2.09
N TRP A 112 -1.27 4.41 -2.44
CA TRP A 112 -2.49 4.70 -1.69
C TRP A 112 -2.75 3.72 -0.53
N ALA A 113 -2.25 2.48 -0.61
CA ALA A 113 -2.38 1.47 0.44
C ALA A 113 -1.33 1.62 1.56
N ASP A 114 -0.17 2.18 1.24
CA ASP A 114 0.96 2.28 2.15
C ASP A 114 0.67 3.09 3.43
N PRO A 115 -0.07 4.21 3.43
CA PRO A 115 -0.34 4.97 4.65
C PRO A 115 -1.01 4.14 5.75
N ALA A 116 -2.08 3.42 5.42
CA ALA A 116 -2.77 2.56 6.37
C ALA A 116 -1.90 1.38 6.80
N SER A 117 -1.30 0.67 5.84
CA SER A 117 -0.46 -0.51 6.09
C SER A 117 0.77 -0.18 6.92
N THR A 118 1.44 0.96 6.65
CA THR A 118 2.64 1.37 7.37
C THR A 118 2.33 1.72 8.82
N CYS A 119 1.22 2.40 9.07
CA CYS A 119 0.85 2.86 10.42
C CYS A 119 -0.02 1.85 11.18
N GLY A 120 -0.41 0.73 10.57
CA GLY A 120 -1.30 -0.26 11.18
C GLY A 120 -2.70 0.28 11.42
N LEU A 121 -3.16 1.19 10.56
CA LEU A 121 -4.49 1.80 10.66
C LEU A 121 -5.53 0.88 9.99
N PRO A 122 -6.75 0.83 10.52
CA PRO A 122 -7.84 0.14 9.85
C PRO A 122 -8.18 0.82 8.53
N ALA A 123 -8.43 0.00 7.51
CA ALA A 123 -8.85 0.48 6.20
C ALA A 123 -9.94 -0.43 5.62
N THR A 124 -11.04 0.19 5.17
CA THR A 124 -12.16 -0.51 4.53
C THR A 124 -12.27 -0.05 3.07
N ALA A 125 -12.23 -1.00 2.13
CA ALA A 125 -12.48 -0.71 0.73
C ALA A 125 -13.96 -0.71 0.42
N VAL A 126 -14.41 0.26 -0.37
CA VAL A 126 -15.80 0.40 -0.80
C VAL A 126 -15.88 0.63 -2.31
N PRO A 127 -16.88 0.07 -3.01
CA PRO A 127 -17.17 0.44 -4.38
C PRO A 127 -17.73 1.88 -4.40
N ILE A 128 -17.31 2.67 -5.37
CA ILE A 128 -17.80 4.04 -5.54
C ILE A 128 -18.61 4.15 -6.83
N GLU A 129 -18.03 3.75 -7.95
CA GLU A 129 -18.63 3.92 -9.27
C GLU A 129 -18.01 2.96 -10.29
N ARG A 130 -18.41 3.12 -11.54
CA ARG A 130 -17.79 2.49 -12.71
C ARG A 130 -17.28 3.54 -13.67
N THR A 131 -16.17 3.26 -14.32
CA THR A 131 -15.68 4.08 -15.43
C THR A 131 -16.68 4.08 -16.60
N SER A 132 -16.51 4.99 -17.56
CA SER A 132 -17.26 4.99 -18.83
C SER A 132 -17.12 3.69 -19.61
N SER A 133 -16.03 2.92 -19.39
CA SER A 133 -15.82 1.58 -19.98
C SER A 133 -16.42 0.44 -19.13
N GLY A 134 -17.08 0.74 -18.00
CA GLY A 134 -17.74 -0.23 -17.13
C GLY A 134 -16.83 -0.90 -16.09
N LEU A 135 -15.55 -0.50 -15.97
CA LEU A 135 -14.66 -1.04 -14.98
C LEU A 135 -14.99 -0.47 -13.58
N PRO A 136 -14.98 -1.31 -12.53
CA PRO A 136 -15.28 -0.83 -11.18
C PRO A 136 -14.16 0.07 -10.64
N VAL A 137 -14.57 1.09 -9.88
CA VAL A 137 -13.69 2.00 -9.16
C VAL A 137 -14.06 1.96 -7.68
N GLY A 138 -13.06 1.90 -6.82
CA GLY A 138 -13.23 1.88 -5.37
C GLY A 138 -12.46 2.98 -4.67
N ALA A 139 -12.85 3.26 -3.44
CA ALA A 139 -12.10 4.05 -2.49
C ALA A 139 -11.73 3.19 -1.28
N GLN A 140 -10.76 3.65 -0.50
CA GLN A 140 -10.48 3.12 0.82
C GLN A 140 -10.74 4.19 1.88
N ILE A 141 -11.33 3.75 2.97
CA ILE A 141 -11.63 4.56 4.15
C ILE A 141 -10.62 4.17 5.22
N ILE A 142 -9.77 5.09 5.62
CA ILE A 142 -8.78 4.90 6.68
C ILE A 142 -9.31 5.55 7.95
N GLY A 143 -9.27 4.84 9.07
CA GLY A 143 -9.76 5.30 10.37
C GLY A 143 -8.70 5.31 11.46
N PRO A 144 -9.06 5.77 12.67
CA PRO A 144 -8.17 5.79 13.83
C PRO A 144 -7.66 4.40 14.19
N TYR A 145 -6.51 4.35 14.81
CA TYR A 145 -5.87 3.08 15.21
C TYR A 145 -6.80 2.24 16.11
N LEU A 146 -6.99 0.96 15.76
CA LEU A 146 -7.87 -0.01 16.41
C LEU A 146 -9.38 0.32 16.34
N GLU A 147 -9.79 1.28 15.52
CA GLU A 147 -11.20 1.63 15.33
C GLU A 147 -11.76 1.09 14.01
N ASP A 148 -11.59 -0.19 13.75
CA ASP A 148 -12.08 -0.86 12.52
C ASP A 148 -13.59 -0.65 12.29
N ARG A 149 -14.37 -0.59 13.37
CA ARG A 149 -15.82 -0.38 13.30
C ARG A 149 -16.19 0.99 12.72
N THR A 150 -15.39 2.02 12.96
CA THR A 150 -15.59 3.36 12.40
C THR A 150 -15.51 3.34 10.89
N THR A 151 -14.47 2.71 10.33
CA THR A 151 -14.32 2.59 8.87
C THR A 151 -15.43 1.75 8.24
N MET A 152 -15.83 0.66 8.89
CA MET A 152 -16.94 -0.20 8.45
C MET A 152 -18.29 0.52 8.51
N ALA A 153 -18.53 1.31 9.55
CA ALA A 153 -19.78 2.09 9.68
C ALA A 153 -19.89 3.13 8.57
N LEU A 154 -18.81 3.87 8.29
CA LEU A 154 -18.77 4.84 7.20
C LEU A 154 -18.93 4.14 5.83
N ALA A 155 -18.32 2.98 5.64
CA ALA A 155 -18.50 2.17 4.43
C ALA A 155 -20.00 1.83 4.21
N GLY A 156 -20.70 1.42 5.27
CA GLY A 156 -22.14 1.16 5.20
C GLY A 156 -22.99 2.41 4.94
N LEU A 157 -22.55 3.60 5.33
CA LEU A 157 -23.21 4.87 4.96
C LEU A 157 -23.03 5.15 3.46
N ILE A 158 -21.81 5.00 2.95
CA ILE A 158 -21.48 5.19 1.52
C ILE A 158 -22.28 4.19 0.67
N GLU A 159 -22.34 2.93 1.08
CA GLU A 159 -23.12 1.91 0.37
C GLU A 159 -24.61 2.25 0.27
N ARG A 160 -25.21 2.80 1.32
CA ARG A 160 -26.61 3.21 1.32
C ARG A 160 -26.88 4.41 0.43
N GLU A 161 -25.95 5.35 0.32
CA GLU A 161 -26.11 6.58 -0.43
C GLU A 161 -25.77 6.42 -1.92
N PHE A 162 -24.69 5.70 -2.23
CA PHE A 162 -24.12 5.59 -3.58
C PHE A 162 -24.31 4.22 -4.23
N GLY A 163 -24.91 3.28 -3.52
CA GLY A 163 -25.01 1.88 -3.93
C GLY A 163 -23.82 1.05 -3.50
N GLY A 164 -24.02 -0.27 -3.44
CA GLY A 164 -23.06 -1.23 -2.94
C GLY A 164 -22.39 -2.04 -4.04
N PHE A 165 -21.84 -3.18 -3.63
CA PHE A 165 -21.21 -4.13 -4.54
C PHE A 165 -22.20 -4.65 -5.60
N VAL A 166 -21.79 -4.55 -6.85
CA VAL A 166 -22.49 -5.14 -8.01
C VAL A 166 -21.63 -6.29 -8.54
N PRO A 167 -22.13 -7.54 -8.55
CA PRO A 167 -21.35 -8.67 -9.04
C PRO A 167 -21.01 -8.52 -10.54
N PRO A 168 -19.88 -9.09 -10.98
CA PRO A 168 -19.56 -9.14 -12.41
C PRO A 168 -20.64 -9.87 -13.20
N PRO A 169 -20.96 -9.44 -14.43
CA PRO A 169 -22.03 -10.06 -15.24
C PRO A 169 -21.92 -11.57 -15.40
N ALA A 170 -20.71 -12.11 -15.49
CA ALA A 170 -20.45 -13.55 -15.59
C ALA A 170 -20.81 -14.35 -14.32
N LEU A 171 -21.04 -13.69 -13.19
CA LEU A 171 -21.41 -14.30 -11.90
C LEU A 171 -22.87 -13.98 -11.51
N SER A 172 -23.61 -13.31 -12.38
CA SER A 172 -25.00 -12.88 -12.14
C SER A 172 -26.03 -13.83 -12.77
N ALA A 173 -25.60 -15.02 -13.24
CA ALA A 173 -26.44 -16.04 -13.88
C ALA A 173 -26.79 -17.16 -12.89
#